data_8085bf254cc2cb282d4e7dc000958725
#
_entry.id   8085bf254cc2cb282d4e7dc000958725
#
_cell.length_a   1.000
_cell.length_b   1.000
_cell.length_c   1.000
_cell.angle_alpha   90.00
_cell.angle_beta   90.00
_cell.angle_gamma   90.00
#
_symmetry.space_group_name_H-M   'P 1'
#
loop_
_entity.id
_entity.type
_entity.pdbx_description
1 polymer ?
#
loop_
_entity_poly.entity_id
_entity_poly.type
_entity_poly.pdbx_seq_one_letter_code
_entity_poly.pdbx_strand_id
1 'polypeptide(L)'
;MRKGQLISTVAIVTGASSGIGRDTALAFAREGATVIATSRNRAALDALEKSAAGLPGSIHAVVTDVTDGGQTDRLVEETVKIHGRLDILVCNAGIYPRKPIRDSVVTDYEEAMTVNFFGSIRIILKALPGMLERRSGHIVAVTSVDGKKGLTKDGVYCSSKFALTGFMDVLRQELRGTGVGATTILPGRVDTPMIENLKVPLMSAKISSEKVARAIVRAIRKRKAEVIIPYPGPKLLILASAVWAPLGDWLVRLFRLEGVEVRR
;
A
#
# COMPACT_ATOMS: atom_id res chain seq x y z
N MET A 1 13.58 -4.14 16.81
CA MET A 1 12.39 -3.91 17.68
C MET A 1 11.88 -5.27 18.14
N ARG A 2 11.63 -5.49 19.44
CA ARG A 2 11.11 -6.74 20.02
C ARG A 2 9.58 -6.85 19.82
N LYS A 3 8.95 -7.99 20.12
CA LYS A 3 7.49 -8.17 20.06
C LYS A 3 6.81 -7.11 20.95
N GLY A 4 5.79 -6.42 20.47
CA GLY A 4 5.15 -5.31 21.22
C GLY A 4 5.75 -3.91 20.97
N GLN A 5 6.47 -3.69 19.89
CA GLN A 5 7.33 -2.49 19.70
C GLN A 5 6.75 -1.42 18.78
N LEU A 6 5.43 -1.41 18.56
CA LEU A 6 4.74 -0.22 18.09
C LEU A 6 4.06 0.53 19.24
N ILE A 7 4.38 0.16 20.50
CA ILE A 7 3.91 0.88 21.70
C ILE A 7 4.38 2.34 21.60
N SER A 8 3.46 3.27 21.85
CA SER A 8 3.69 4.72 21.75
C SER A 8 4.06 5.23 20.37
N THR A 9 3.85 4.44 19.31
CA THR A 9 3.99 4.96 17.94
C THR A 9 2.66 5.48 17.40
N VAL A 10 2.71 6.53 16.62
CA VAL A 10 1.57 7.12 15.92
C VAL A 10 1.67 6.79 14.44
N ALA A 11 0.63 6.18 13.89
CA ALA A 11 0.61 5.73 12.50
C ALA A 11 -0.60 6.28 11.75
N ILE A 12 -0.41 6.72 10.51
CA ILE A 12 -1.49 6.96 9.55
C ILE A 12 -1.55 5.78 8.58
N VAL A 13 -2.76 5.25 8.33
CA VAL A 13 -3.01 4.20 7.34
C VAL A 13 -4.10 4.66 6.39
N THR A 14 -3.75 4.87 5.11
CA THR A 14 -4.72 5.27 4.08
C THR A 14 -5.40 4.07 3.45
N GLY A 15 -6.66 4.24 2.98
CA GLY A 15 -7.43 3.14 2.42
C GLY A 15 -7.79 2.06 3.45
N ALA A 16 -8.02 2.46 4.71
CA ALA A 16 -8.22 1.57 5.84
C ALA A 16 -9.65 1.00 5.97
N SER A 17 -10.56 1.32 5.06
CA SER A 17 -11.95 0.81 5.11
C SER A 17 -12.07 -0.70 4.83
N SER A 18 -11.10 -1.32 4.16
CA SER A 18 -11.14 -2.74 3.79
C SER A 18 -9.75 -3.32 3.52
N GLY A 19 -9.68 -4.63 3.33
CA GLY A 19 -8.51 -5.35 2.83
C GLY A 19 -7.21 -5.05 3.57
N ILE A 20 -6.14 -4.80 2.82
CA ILE A 20 -4.78 -4.62 3.37
C ILE A 20 -4.73 -3.45 4.37
N GLY A 21 -5.36 -2.31 4.06
CA GLY A 21 -5.34 -1.14 4.94
C GLY A 21 -6.02 -1.40 6.27
N ARG A 22 -7.21 -2.02 6.25
CA ARG A 22 -7.96 -2.42 7.44
C ARG A 22 -7.15 -3.36 8.33
N ASP A 23 -6.61 -4.42 7.75
CA ASP A 23 -5.86 -5.41 8.51
C ASP A 23 -4.50 -4.89 8.99
N THR A 24 -3.90 -3.93 8.26
CA THR A 24 -2.69 -3.22 8.72
C THR A 24 -2.99 -2.35 9.93
N ALA A 25 -4.10 -1.60 9.93
CA ALA A 25 -4.52 -0.80 11.06
C ALA A 25 -4.75 -1.67 12.31
N LEU A 26 -5.47 -2.80 12.17
CA LEU A 26 -5.66 -3.76 13.25
C LEU A 26 -4.35 -4.39 13.73
N ALA A 27 -3.44 -4.73 12.82
CA ALA A 27 -2.14 -5.29 13.18
C ALA A 27 -1.30 -4.29 13.98
N PHE A 28 -1.34 -3.00 13.63
CA PHE A 28 -0.65 -1.95 14.36
C PHE A 28 -1.26 -1.72 15.75
N ALA A 29 -2.60 -1.67 15.86
CA ALA A 29 -3.28 -1.53 17.13
C ALA A 29 -3.01 -2.73 18.08
N ARG A 30 -2.96 -3.96 17.56
CA ARG A 30 -2.53 -5.15 18.33
C ARG A 30 -1.10 -5.07 18.85
N GLU A 31 -0.25 -4.29 18.21
CA GLU A 31 1.14 -4.04 18.62
C GLU A 31 1.30 -2.81 19.52
N GLY A 32 0.18 -2.16 19.91
CA GLY A 32 0.15 -1.02 20.83
C GLY A 32 0.29 0.35 20.19
N ALA A 33 0.14 0.47 18.85
CA ALA A 33 0.18 1.75 18.16
C ALA A 33 -1.14 2.52 18.30
N THR A 34 -1.05 3.85 18.26
CA THR A 34 -2.17 4.75 17.96
C THR A 34 -2.26 4.89 16.45
N VAL A 35 -3.37 4.46 15.85
CA VAL A 35 -3.57 4.42 14.40
C VAL A 35 -4.64 5.39 13.97
N ILE A 36 -4.31 6.31 13.11
CA ILE A 36 -5.25 7.16 12.38
C ILE A 36 -5.60 6.44 11.08
N ALA A 37 -6.76 5.78 11.09
CA ALA A 37 -7.28 5.02 9.96
C ALA A 37 -8.11 5.93 9.06
N THR A 38 -7.76 6.03 7.79
CA THR A 38 -8.44 6.96 6.89
C THR A 38 -8.92 6.33 5.59
N SER A 39 -10.10 6.73 5.15
CA SER A 39 -10.71 6.44 3.85
C SER A 39 -11.91 7.37 3.62
N ARG A 40 -12.59 7.23 2.47
CA ARG A 40 -13.85 7.96 2.19
C ARG A 40 -15.09 7.33 2.85
N ASN A 41 -15.01 6.06 3.26
CA ASN A 41 -16.16 5.32 3.80
C ASN A 41 -16.22 5.43 5.32
N ARG A 42 -17.01 6.37 5.82
CA ARG A 42 -17.22 6.62 7.25
C ARG A 42 -17.71 5.39 8.00
N ALA A 43 -18.74 4.72 7.51
CA ALA A 43 -19.33 3.57 8.19
C ALA A 43 -18.33 2.41 8.37
N ALA A 44 -17.50 2.13 7.35
CA ALA A 44 -16.47 1.10 7.43
C ALA A 44 -15.33 1.50 8.40
N LEU A 45 -14.98 2.78 8.48
CA LEU A 45 -14.01 3.27 9.45
C LEU A 45 -14.53 3.18 10.87
N ASP A 46 -15.79 3.55 11.14
CA ASP A 46 -16.42 3.44 12.46
C ASP A 46 -16.49 1.98 12.94
N ALA A 47 -16.81 1.06 12.02
CA ALA A 47 -16.77 -0.38 12.31
C ALA A 47 -15.34 -0.88 12.62
N LEU A 48 -14.33 -0.35 11.92
CA LEU A 48 -12.93 -0.65 12.18
C LEU A 48 -12.48 -0.13 13.56
N GLU A 49 -12.82 1.10 13.89
CA GLU A 49 -12.52 1.70 15.20
C GLU A 49 -13.14 0.89 16.34
N LYS A 50 -14.43 0.52 16.21
CA LYS A 50 -15.10 -0.35 17.18
C LYS A 50 -14.43 -1.73 17.32
N SER A 51 -13.93 -2.30 16.22
CA SER A 51 -13.26 -3.60 16.23
C SER A 51 -11.88 -3.58 16.92
N ALA A 52 -11.35 -2.40 17.22
CA ALA A 52 -10.11 -2.22 17.95
C ALA A 52 -10.32 -2.10 19.48
N ALA A 53 -11.56 -2.13 19.97
CA ALA A 53 -11.86 -2.09 21.40
C ALA A 53 -11.17 -3.25 22.12
N GLY A 54 -10.46 -2.95 23.22
CA GLY A 54 -9.72 -3.93 24.00
C GLY A 54 -8.36 -4.34 23.43
N LEU A 55 -7.92 -3.77 22.31
CA LEU A 55 -6.55 -3.94 21.82
C LEU A 55 -5.57 -3.09 22.64
N PRO A 56 -4.27 -3.45 22.70
CA PRO A 56 -3.24 -2.67 23.41
C PRO A 56 -3.06 -1.23 22.88
N GLY A 57 -3.32 -0.99 21.61
CA GLY A 57 -3.33 0.32 20.97
C GLY A 57 -4.74 0.79 20.63
N SER A 58 -4.84 1.86 19.86
CA SER A 58 -6.13 2.46 19.45
C SER A 58 -6.21 2.67 17.95
N ILE A 59 -7.44 2.74 17.43
CA ILE A 59 -7.71 3.20 16.07
C ILE A 59 -8.64 4.39 16.16
N HIS A 60 -8.34 5.46 15.42
CA HIS A 60 -9.14 6.67 15.28
C HIS A 60 -9.56 6.83 13.82
N ALA A 61 -10.86 6.91 13.59
CA ALA A 61 -11.46 7.02 12.26
C ALA A 61 -11.45 8.47 11.77
N VAL A 62 -10.77 8.75 10.68
CA VAL A 62 -10.75 10.08 10.02
C VAL A 62 -11.13 9.93 8.56
N VAL A 63 -12.24 10.59 8.15
CA VAL A 63 -12.65 10.58 6.74
C VAL A 63 -11.73 11.50 5.94
N THR A 64 -11.09 10.94 4.90
CA THR A 64 -10.18 11.69 4.03
C THR A 64 -10.24 11.14 2.62
N ASP A 65 -10.37 12.01 1.64
CA ASP A 65 -10.09 11.69 0.24
C ASP A 65 -8.63 12.02 -0.06
N VAL A 66 -7.84 11.01 -0.43
CA VAL A 66 -6.42 11.19 -0.75
C VAL A 66 -6.19 11.99 -2.03
N THR A 67 -7.23 12.21 -2.84
CA THR A 67 -7.16 13.05 -4.03
C THR A 67 -7.27 14.54 -3.71
N ASP A 68 -7.77 14.88 -2.53
CA ASP A 68 -7.88 16.27 -2.00
C ASP A 68 -6.62 16.61 -1.18
N GLY A 69 -5.79 17.52 -1.72
CA GLY A 69 -4.57 17.97 -1.05
C GLY A 69 -4.84 18.64 0.30
N GLY A 70 -5.91 19.45 0.40
CA GLY A 70 -6.28 20.12 1.64
C GLY A 70 -6.70 19.14 2.74
N GLN A 71 -7.38 18.04 2.40
CA GLN A 71 -7.73 16.99 3.36
C GLN A 71 -6.50 16.20 3.80
N THR A 72 -5.59 15.85 2.88
CA THR A 72 -4.36 15.14 3.24
C THR A 72 -3.44 15.98 4.10
N ASP A 73 -3.34 17.27 3.85
CA ASP A 73 -2.55 18.20 4.66
C ASP A 73 -3.11 18.32 6.07
N ARG A 74 -4.40 18.56 6.21
CA ARG A 74 -5.09 18.59 7.52
C ARG A 74 -4.92 17.29 8.28
N LEU A 75 -5.03 16.13 7.62
CA LEU A 75 -4.85 14.83 8.26
C LEU A 75 -3.48 14.72 8.95
N VAL A 76 -2.41 15.13 8.29
CA VAL A 76 -1.05 15.10 8.85
C VAL A 76 -0.89 16.13 9.96
N GLU A 77 -1.35 17.37 9.72
CA GLU A 77 -1.25 18.48 10.69
C GLU A 77 -1.99 18.17 11.99
N GLU A 78 -3.23 17.71 11.90
CA GLU A 78 -4.04 17.35 13.08
C GLU A 78 -3.45 16.15 13.82
N THR A 79 -2.95 15.14 13.09
CA THR A 79 -2.25 14.01 13.71
C THR A 79 -1.05 14.50 14.53
N VAL A 80 -0.21 15.34 13.96
CA VAL A 80 0.96 15.88 14.67
C VAL A 80 0.53 16.81 15.81
N LYS A 81 -0.47 17.64 15.62
CA LYS A 81 -0.99 18.55 16.65
C LYS A 81 -1.53 17.78 17.87
N ILE A 82 -2.29 16.70 17.66
CA ILE A 82 -2.92 15.93 18.75
C ILE A 82 -1.93 15.00 19.44
N HIS A 83 -1.06 14.34 18.67
CA HIS A 83 -0.19 13.27 19.20
C HIS A 83 1.27 13.69 19.31
N GLY A 84 1.65 14.90 18.91
CA GLY A 84 3.01 15.42 18.94
C GLY A 84 3.95 14.84 17.89
N ARG A 85 3.53 13.80 17.15
CA ARG A 85 4.39 13.07 16.22
C ARG A 85 3.61 12.26 15.19
N LEU A 86 4.26 11.92 14.09
CA LEU A 86 3.85 10.87 13.16
C LEU A 86 5.05 9.97 12.89
N ASP A 87 4.96 8.71 13.29
CA ASP A 87 6.08 7.75 13.22
C ASP A 87 6.02 6.86 12.00
N ILE A 88 4.81 6.45 11.61
CA ILE A 88 4.62 5.53 10.48
C ILE A 88 3.53 6.09 9.56
N LEU A 89 3.85 6.17 8.30
CA LEU A 89 2.89 6.49 7.25
C LEU A 89 2.74 5.30 6.30
N VAL A 90 1.52 4.75 6.19
CA VAL A 90 1.20 3.67 5.24
C VAL A 90 0.30 4.21 4.12
N CYS A 91 0.89 4.42 2.95
CA CYS A 91 0.18 4.78 1.72
C CYS A 91 -0.35 3.50 1.06
N ASN A 92 -1.63 3.19 1.31
CA ASN A 92 -2.29 1.98 0.81
C ASN A 92 -3.54 2.29 -0.02
N ALA A 93 -4.13 3.48 0.10
CA ALA A 93 -5.28 3.87 -0.73
C ALA A 93 -5.01 3.66 -2.21
N GLY A 94 -5.99 3.12 -2.93
CA GLY A 94 -5.84 2.87 -4.36
C GLY A 94 -7.11 2.32 -5.00
N ILE A 95 -7.13 2.38 -6.33
CA ILE A 95 -8.15 1.78 -7.20
C ILE A 95 -7.47 0.80 -8.17
N TYR A 96 -8.25 -0.12 -8.72
CA TYR A 96 -7.78 -1.12 -9.68
C TYR A 96 -8.64 -1.11 -10.95
N PRO A 97 -8.49 -0.12 -11.81
CA PRO A 97 -9.14 -0.13 -13.12
C PRO A 97 -8.50 -1.18 -14.01
N ARG A 98 -9.35 -2.01 -14.63
CA ARG A 98 -8.93 -3.13 -15.47
C ARG A 98 -9.66 -3.15 -16.78
N LYS A 99 -8.93 -2.93 -17.89
CA LYS A 99 -9.44 -3.06 -19.26
C LYS A 99 -8.30 -3.15 -20.29
N PRO A 100 -8.55 -3.71 -21.48
CA PRO A 100 -7.55 -3.72 -22.55
C PRO A 100 -7.09 -2.29 -22.88
N ILE A 101 -5.82 -2.11 -23.24
CA ILE A 101 -5.29 -0.79 -23.63
C ILE A 101 -6.07 -0.18 -24.80
N ARG A 102 -6.48 -0.98 -25.78
CA ARG A 102 -7.26 -0.51 -26.94
C ARG A 102 -8.62 0.09 -26.57
N ASP A 103 -9.15 -0.27 -25.38
CA ASP A 103 -10.45 0.19 -24.89
C ASP A 103 -10.28 1.27 -23.80
N SER A 104 -9.03 1.64 -23.48
CA SER A 104 -8.70 2.64 -22.46
C SER A 104 -8.69 4.04 -23.07
N VAL A 105 -9.02 5.04 -22.25
CA VAL A 105 -8.93 6.45 -22.58
C VAL A 105 -7.99 7.15 -21.58
N VAL A 106 -7.47 8.32 -21.95
CA VAL A 106 -6.48 9.05 -21.12
C VAL A 106 -7.01 9.31 -19.71
N THR A 107 -8.28 9.63 -19.57
CA THR A 107 -8.92 9.89 -18.26
C THR A 107 -8.88 8.70 -17.31
N ASP A 108 -8.83 7.45 -17.81
CA ASP A 108 -8.64 6.28 -16.94
C ASP A 108 -7.27 6.31 -16.26
N TYR A 109 -6.23 6.73 -17.01
CA TYR A 109 -4.86 6.86 -16.48
C TYR A 109 -4.75 8.02 -15.52
N GLU A 110 -5.39 9.17 -15.85
CA GLU A 110 -5.42 10.35 -14.98
C GLU A 110 -6.07 10.03 -13.63
N GLU A 111 -7.21 9.32 -13.62
CA GLU A 111 -7.87 8.88 -12.39
C GLU A 111 -6.98 7.95 -11.57
N ALA A 112 -6.43 6.91 -12.21
CA ALA A 112 -5.55 5.97 -11.52
C ALA A 112 -4.29 6.65 -10.97
N MET A 113 -3.67 7.56 -11.72
CA MET A 113 -2.54 8.35 -11.26
C MET A 113 -2.91 9.26 -10.10
N THR A 114 -4.07 9.92 -10.18
CA THR A 114 -4.55 10.83 -9.14
C THR A 114 -4.72 10.11 -7.81
N VAL A 115 -5.34 8.91 -7.81
CA VAL A 115 -5.58 8.14 -6.58
C VAL A 115 -4.31 7.40 -6.13
N ASN A 116 -3.74 6.55 -7.02
CA ASN A 116 -2.71 5.59 -6.62
C ASN A 116 -1.33 6.22 -6.43
N PHE A 117 -1.02 7.26 -7.21
CA PHE A 117 0.28 7.92 -7.20
C PHE A 117 0.21 9.27 -6.47
N PHE A 118 -0.50 10.26 -7.01
CA PHE A 118 -0.51 11.60 -6.42
C PHE A 118 -1.11 11.62 -5.02
N GLY A 119 -2.13 10.80 -4.72
CA GLY A 119 -2.67 10.66 -3.37
C GLY A 119 -1.61 10.19 -2.36
N SER A 120 -0.73 9.27 -2.78
CA SER A 120 0.40 8.83 -1.95
C SER A 120 1.48 9.91 -1.83
N ILE A 121 1.82 10.60 -2.94
CA ILE A 121 2.87 11.61 -2.96
C ILE A 121 2.51 12.80 -2.06
N ARG A 122 1.28 13.32 -2.14
CA ARG A 122 0.83 14.46 -1.33
C ARG A 122 1.06 14.22 0.16
N ILE A 123 0.57 13.10 0.67
CA ILE A 123 0.68 12.80 2.09
C ILE A 123 2.13 12.49 2.52
N ILE A 124 2.93 11.87 1.63
CA ILE A 124 4.37 11.65 1.89
C ILE A 124 5.09 12.99 2.01
N LEU A 125 4.92 13.89 1.04
CA LEU A 125 5.60 15.19 1.04
C LEU A 125 5.20 16.04 2.24
N LYS A 126 3.95 15.94 2.71
CA LYS A 126 3.48 16.64 3.91
C LYS A 126 4.07 16.06 5.19
N ALA A 127 4.19 14.74 5.30
CA ALA A 127 4.70 14.07 6.49
C ALA A 127 6.24 14.09 6.62
N LEU A 128 6.93 14.09 5.50
CA LEU A 128 8.38 13.90 5.42
C LEU A 128 9.19 14.96 6.18
N PRO A 129 8.93 16.28 6.09
CA PRO A 129 9.71 17.28 6.79
C PRO A 129 9.79 17.05 8.31
N GLY A 130 8.65 16.80 8.96
CA GLY A 130 8.61 16.52 10.39
C GLY A 130 9.31 15.21 10.79
N MET A 131 9.31 14.18 9.91
CA MET A 131 10.09 12.97 10.15
C MET A 131 11.59 13.22 10.03
N LEU A 132 12.03 14.02 9.05
CA LEU A 132 13.44 14.40 8.85
C LEU A 132 13.96 15.23 10.02
N GLU A 133 13.21 16.22 10.47
CA GLU A 133 13.55 17.06 11.63
C GLU A 133 13.80 16.21 12.89
N ARG A 134 12.90 15.27 13.16
CA ARG A 134 13.04 14.33 14.30
C ARG A 134 14.06 13.22 14.04
N ARG A 135 14.62 13.12 12.83
CA ARG A 135 15.50 12.01 12.38
C ARG A 135 14.90 10.62 12.68
N SER A 136 13.60 10.53 12.61
CA SER A 136 12.84 9.32 12.97
C SER A 136 11.53 9.25 12.21
N GLY A 137 11.25 8.11 11.62
CA GLY A 137 10.02 7.85 10.88
C GLY A 137 10.16 6.65 9.95
N HIS A 138 9.02 6.18 9.44
CA HIS A 138 9.00 5.12 8.45
C HIS A 138 7.83 5.28 7.48
N ILE A 139 8.14 5.39 6.20
CA ILE A 139 7.16 5.50 5.12
C ILE A 139 7.00 4.15 4.45
N VAL A 140 5.78 3.68 4.30
CA VAL A 140 5.44 2.43 3.61
C VAL A 140 4.50 2.76 2.46
N ALA A 141 4.84 2.32 1.25
CA ALA A 141 3.91 2.35 0.12
C ALA A 141 3.50 0.94 -0.28
N VAL A 142 2.20 0.70 -0.33
CA VAL A 142 1.63 -0.54 -0.86
C VAL A 142 1.44 -0.35 -2.36
N THR A 143 2.38 -0.89 -3.13
CA THR A 143 2.35 -0.88 -4.59
C THR A 143 1.68 -2.16 -5.10
N SER A 144 2.35 -2.92 -5.94
CA SER A 144 1.94 -4.23 -6.46
C SER A 144 3.13 -4.91 -7.12
N VAL A 145 3.07 -6.23 -7.31
CA VAL A 145 3.91 -6.93 -8.30
C VAL A 145 3.75 -6.29 -9.67
N ASP A 146 2.55 -5.78 -9.99
CA ASP A 146 2.24 -5.05 -11.22
C ASP A 146 2.91 -3.67 -11.31
N GLY A 147 3.58 -3.23 -10.26
CA GLY A 147 4.50 -2.09 -10.29
C GLY A 147 5.92 -2.43 -10.74
N LYS A 148 6.19 -3.72 -11.08
CA LYS A 148 7.47 -4.19 -11.62
C LYS A 148 7.32 -5.11 -12.84
N LYS A 149 6.14 -5.70 -13.05
CA LYS A 149 5.80 -6.50 -14.22
C LYS A 149 4.37 -6.24 -14.63
N GLY A 150 4.16 -5.65 -15.80
CA GLY A 150 2.85 -5.42 -16.37
C GLY A 150 2.15 -6.73 -16.77
N LEU A 151 0.85 -6.79 -16.51
CA LEU A 151 -0.03 -7.86 -16.95
C LEU A 151 -1.06 -7.34 -17.96
N THR A 152 -1.55 -8.25 -18.81
CA THR A 152 -2.58 -7.93 -19.81
C THR A 152 -3.84 -7.41 -19.13
N LYS A 153 -4.45 -6.37 -19.68
CA LYS A 153 -5.63 -5.64 -19.18
C LYS A 153 -5.39 -4.78 -17.93
N ASP A 154 -4.22 -4.83 -17.33
CA ASP A 154 -3.90 -4.06 -16.12
C ASP A 154 -3.09 -2.79 -16.45
N GLY A 155 -3.06 -2.36 -17.72
CA GLY A 155 -2.21 -1.25 -18.20
C GLY A 155 -2.37 0.04 -17.41
N VAL A 156 -3.61 0.46 -17.16
CA VAL A 156 -3.93 1.66 -16.36
C VAL A 156 -3.40 1.54 -14.93
N TYR A 157 -3.71 0.42 -14.28
CA TYR A 157 -3.25 0.15 -12.92
C TYR A 157 -1.73 0.03 -12.83
N CYS A 158 -1.12 -0.78 -13.71
CA CYS A 158 0.32 -0.96 -13.78
C CYS A 158 1.06 0.36 -13.88
N SER A 159 0.64 1.25 -14.79
CA SER A 159 1.28 2.56 -14.97
C SER A 159 1.37 3.34 -13.66
N SER A 160 0.28 3.40 -12.89
CA SER A 160 0.26 4.11 -11.60
C SER A 160 1.13 3.43 -10.53
N LYS A 161 1.18 2.09 -10.52
CA LYS A 161 1.99 1.35 -9.54
C LYS A 161 3.49 1.34 -9.90
N PHE A 162 3.85 1.36 -11.18
CA PHE A 162 5.23 1.59 -11.61
C PHE A 162 5.71 2.98 -11.19
N ALA A 163 4.90 4.03 -11.40
CA ALA A 163 5.23 5.39 -10.99
C ALA A 163 5.51 5.46 -9.48
N LEU A 164 4.62 4.88 -8.64
CA LEU A 164 4.80 4.86 -7.19
C LEU A 164 6.02 4.03 -6.78
N THR A 165 6.28 2.91 -7.45
CA THR A 165 7.45 2.07 -7.16
C THR A 165 8.76 2.81 -7.47
N GLY A 166 8.83 3.51 -8.62
CA GLY A 166 9.99 4.33 -8.99
C GLY A 166 10.22 5.49 -8.01
N PHE A 167 9.16 6.18 -7.61
CA PHE A 167 9.25 7.23 -6.58
C PHE A 167 9.82 6.68 -5.26
N MET A 168 9.32 5.55 -4.79
CA MET A 168 9.80 4.94 -3.54
C MET A 168 11.25 4.48 -3.62
N ASP A 169 11.73 4.10 -4.80
CA ASP A 169 13.14 3.74 -5.01
C ASP A 169 14.05 4.96 -4.83
N VAL A 170 13.68 6.11 -5.38
CA VAL A 170 14.41 7.37 -5.21
C VAL A 170 14.33 7.84 -3.76
N LEU A 171 13.12 7.91 -3.19
CA LEU A 171 12.91 8.33 -1.80
C LEU A 171 13.78 7.53 -0.82
N ARG A 172 13.86 6.22 -0.99
CA ARG A 172 14.67 5.35 -0.14
C ARG A 172 16.16 5.70 -0.21
N GLN A 173 16.67 6.07 -1.37
CA GLN A 173 18.08 6.47 -1.57
C GLN A 173 18.35 7.80 -0.91
N GLU A 174 17.48 8.79 -1.09
CA GLU A 174 17.60 10.12 -0.49
C GLU A 174 17.50 10.10 1.04
N LEU A 175 16.73 9.15 1.60
CA LEU A 175 16.59 8.99 3.05
C LEU A 175 17.78 8.29 3.73
N ARG A 176 18.79 7.84 2.98
CA ARG A 176 19.95 7.18 3.56
C ARG A 176 20.70 8.10 4.55
N GLY A 177 20.88 7.61 5.78
CA GLY A 177 21.57 8.37 6.84
C GLY A 177 20.71 9.40 7.58
N THR A 178 19.46 9.65 7.15
CA THR A 178 18.57 10.62 7.79
C THR A 178 17.90 10.12 9.07
N GLY A 179 17.88 8.82 9.31
CA GLY A 179 17.10 8.19 10.38
C GLY A 179 15.69 7.76 9.95
N VAL A 180 15.17 8.30 8.85
CA VAL A 180 13.86 7.93 8.29
C VAL A 180 14.01 6.72 7.38
N GLY A 181 13.06 5.78 7.44
CA GLY A 181 13.03 4.58 6.59
C GLY A 181 11.96 4.67 5.51
N ALA A 182 12.18 3.98 4.41
CA ALA A 182 11.15 3.76 3.37
C ALA A 182 11.10 2.29 2.99
N THR A 183 9.87 1.76 2.84
CA THR A 183 9.61 0.37 2.45
C THR A 183 8.56 0.32 1.34
N THR A 184 8.87 -0.40 0.29
CA THR A 184 7.90 -0.72 -0.77
C THR A 184 7.36 -2.13 -0.56
N ILE A 185 6.04 -2.26 -0.43
CA ILE A 185 5.35 -3.55 -0.35
C ILE A 185 4.76 -3.85 -1.73
N LEU A 186 5.11 -4.99 -2.29
CA LEU A 186 4.64 -5.46 -3.59
C LEU A 186 3.80 -6.73 -3.41
N PRO A 187 2.52 -6.58 -3.08
CA PRO A 187 1.63 -7.74 -3.05
C PRO A 187 1.38 -8.26 -4.46
N GLY A 188 1.25 -9.58 -4.56
CA GLY A 188 0.54 -10.20 -5.68
C GLY A 188 -0.97 -10.05 -5.47
N ARG A 189 -1.73 -11.08 -5.82
CA ARG A 189 -3.18 -11.07 -5.66
C ARG A 189 -3.57 -11.26 -4.20
N VAL A 190 -4.32 -10.31 -3.66
CA VAL A 190 -4.78 -10.31 -2.26
C VAL A 190 -6.30 -10.43 -2.23
N ASP A 191 -6.81 -11.33 -1.42
CA ASP A 191 -8.25 -11.52 -1.25
C ASP A 191 -8.85 -10.29 -0.55
N THR A 192 -9.44 -9.42 -1.35
CA THR A 192 -10.01 -8.13 -0.97
C THR A 192 -11.19 -7.80 -1.87
N PRO A 193 -12.09 -6.90 -1.46
CA PRO A 193 -13.18 -6.44 -2.32
C PRO A 193 -12.71 -5.89 -3.66
N MET A 194 -11.50 -5.33 -3.73
CA MET A 194 -10.92 -4.75 -4.95
C MET A 194 -10.81 -5.76 -6.11
N ILE A 195 -10.60 -7.04 -5.82
CA ILE A 195 -10.44 -8.11 -6.82
C ILE A 195 -11.37 -9.29 -6.57
N GLU A 196 -12.52 -9.08 -5.90
CA GLU A 196 -13.46 -10.16 -5.61
C GLU A 196 -13.95 -10.88 -6.87
N ASN A 197 -14.20 -10.12 -7.95
CA ASN A 197 -14.70 -10.62 -9.24
C ASN A 197 -13.60 -11.22 -10.14
N LEU A 198 -12.35 -11.32 -9.66
CA LEU A 198 -11.24 -11.88 -10.43
C LEU A 198 -11.00 -13.34 -10.04
N LYS A 199 -11.24 -14.27 -10.98
CA LYS A 199 -10.76 -15.65 -10.88
C LYS A 199 -9.30 -15.72 -11.30
N VAL A 200 -8.48 -16.35 -10.47
CA VAL A 200 -7.04 -16.44 -10.67
C VAL A 200 -6.60 -17.91 -10.69
N PRO A 201 -5.57 -18.27 -11.46
CA PRO A 201 -5.02 -19.62 -11.46
C PRO A 201 -4.33 -19.94 -10.12
N LEU A 202 -4.18 -21.23 -9.81
CA LEU A 202 -3.51 -21.69 -8.59
C LEU A 202 -2.11 -21.13 -8.41
N MET A 203 -1.36 -20.97 -9.50
CA MET A 203 0.00 -20.38 -9.49
C MET A 203 0.02 -18.91 -9.04
N SER A 204 -1.13 -18.22 -9.10
CA SER A 204 -1.33 -16.83 -8.70
C SER A 204 -2.46 -16.72 -7.65
N ALA A 205 -2.61 -17.73 -6.80
CA ALA A 205 -3.67 -17.79 -5.79
C ALA A 205 -3.70 -16.55 -4.91
N LYS A 206 -4.91 -16.12 -4.56
CA LYS A 206 -5.11 -14.98 -3.65
C LYS A 206 -4.54 -15.32 -2.27
N ILE A 207 -3.78 -14.40 -1.70
CA ILE A 207 -3.33 -14.46 -0.30
C ILE A 207 -4.22 -13.59 0.57
N SER A 208 -4.31 -13.86 1.87
CA SER A 208 -5.10 -13.02 2.77
C SER A 208 -4.45 -11.66 3.00
N SER A 209 -5.27 -10.62 3.17
CA SER A 209 -4.83 -9.26 3.51
C SER A 209 -4.08 -9.21 4.85
N GLU A 210 -4.45 -10.05 5.82
CA GLU A 210 -3.74 -10.21 7.09
C GLU A 210 -2.28 -10.68 6.91
N LYS A 211 -2.03 -11.56 5.92
CA LYS A 211 -0.65 -11.99 5.62
C LYS A 211 0.20 -10.83 5.12
N VAL A 212 -0.40 -9.93 4.33
CA VAL A 212 0.27 -8.70 3.88
C VAL A 212 0.47 -7.74 5.05
N ALA A 213 -0.53 -7.53 5.90
CA ALA A 213 -0.43 -6.69 7.09
C ALA A 213 0.70 -7.15 8.03
N ARG A 214 0.80 -8.46 8.30
CA ARG A 214 1.93 -9.02 9.08
C ARG A 214 3.27 -8.82 8.40
N ALA A 215 3.32 -8.85 7.07
CA ALA A 215 4.55 -8.57 6.33
C ALA A 215 4.95 -7.09 6.43
N ILE A 216 4.00 -6.15 6.42
CA ILE A 216 4.22 -4.72 6.64
C ILE A 216 4.84 -4.49 8.02
N VAL A 217 4.24 -5.01 9.11
CA VAL A 217 4.79 -4.91 10.47
C VAL A 217 6.24 -5.43 10.52
N ARG A 218 6.49 -6.61 9.93
CA ARG A 218 7.83 -7.21 9.90
C ARG A 218 8.82 -6.39 9.07
N ALA A 219 8.36 -5.78 7.97
CA ALA A 219 9.18 -4.96 7.10
C ALA A 219 9.65 -3.67 7.81
N ILE A 220 8.75 -2.99 8.49
CA ILE A 220 9.05 -1.80 9.31
C ILE A 220 10.08 -2.16 10.40
N ARG A 221 9.84 -3.23 11.15
CA ARG A 221 10.74 -3.69 12.21
C ARG A 221 12.16 -4.00 11.73
N LYS A 222 12.26 -4.58 10.53
CA LYS A 222 13.55 -4.98 9.94
C LYS A 222 14.11 -3.91 9.01
N ARG A 223 13.45 -2.76 8.88
CA ARG A 223 13.79 -1.67 7.94
C ARG A 223 14.08 -2.19 6.52
N LYS A 224 13.22 -3.11 6.04
CA LYS A 224 13.39 -3.69 4.71
C LYS A 224 13.09 -2.65 3.64
N ALA A 225 13.95 -2.58 2.63
CA ALA A 225 13.74 -1.71 1.47
C ALA A 225 12.50 -2.13 0.66
N GLU A 226 12.34 -3.43 0.43
CA GLU A 226 11.30 -3.99 -0.42
C GLU A 226 10.82 -5.34 0.10
N VAL A 227 9.52 -5.63 -0.05
CA VAL A 227 8.92 -6.93 0.27
C VAL A 227 7.97 -7.35 -0.84
N ILE A 228 8.32 -8.42 -1.54
CA ILE A 228 7.44 -9.09 -2.51
C ILE A 228 6.71 -10.22 -1.81
N ILE A 229 5.38 -10.28 -1.93
CA ILE A 229 4.55 -11.28 -1.28
C ILE A 229 3.37 -11.71 -2.19
N PRO A 230 3.16 -13.03 -2.43
CA PRO A 230 3.93 -14.17 -1.93
C PRO A 230 5.34 -14.27 -2.55
N TYR A 231 6.21 -15.00 -1.89
CA TYR A 231 7.56 -15.31 -2.35
C TYR A 231 7.66 -16.83 -2.54
N PRO A 232 8.41 -17.39 -3.54
CA PRO A 232 9.33 -16.71 -4.47
C PRO A 232 8.75 -16.40 -5.88
N GLY A 233 7.58 -16.95 -6.24
CA GLY A 233 7.08 -16.94 -7.63
C GLY A 233 7.09 -15.55 -8.29
N PRO A 234 6.42 -14.51 -7.75
CA PRO A 234 6.42 -13.18 -8.34
C PRO A 234 7.82 -12.56 -8.48
N LYS A 235 8.73 -12.84 -7.54
CA LYS A 235 10.10 -12.35 -7.63
C LYS A 235 10.85 -12.99 -8.80
N LEU A 236 10.67 -14.28 -9.02
CA LEU A 236 11.29 -14.99 -10.16
C LEU A 236 10.76 -14.45 -11.49
N LEU A 237 9.46 -14.18 -11.58
CA LEU A 237 8.85 -13.57 -12.77
C LEU A 237 9.45 -12.17 -13.04
N ILE A 238 9.58 -11.34 -12.02
CA ILE A 238 10.17 -10.00 -12.14
C ILE A 238 11.62 -10.11 -12.63
N LEU A 239 12.43 -10.99 -12.03
CA LEU A 239 13.83 -11.21 -12.43
C LEU A 239 13.94 -11.74 -13.86
N ALA A 240 13.14 -12.74 -14.23
CA ALA A 240 13.12 -13.27 -15.58
C ALA A 240 12.78 -12.17 -16.62
N SER A 241 11.79 -11.32 -16.30
CA SER A 241 11.39 -10.21 -17.14
C SER A 241 12.46 -9.11 -17.24
N ALA A 242 13.21 -8.87 -16.18
CA ALA A 242 14.28 -7.88 -16.15
C ALA A 242 15.50 -8.32 -16.98
N VAL A 243 15.79 -9.64 -17.01
CA VAL A 243 16.88 -10.21 -17.82
C VAL A 243 16.48 -10.29 -19.29
N TRP A 244 15.26 -10.74 -19.57
CA TRP A 244 14.76 -10.89 -20.94
C TRP A 244 13.23 -10.78 -20.98
N ALA A 245 12.73 -9.65 -21.48
CA ALA A 245 11.30 -9.34 -21.49
C ALA A 245 10.43 -10.44 -22.15
N PRO A 246 10.79 -11.02 -23.32
CA PRO A 246 10.02 -12.10 -23.93
C PRO A 246 9.86 -13.34 -23.05
N LEU A 247 10.87 -13.68 -22.21
CA LEU A 247 10.76 -14.78 -21.25
C LEU A 247 9.69 -14.50 -20.20
N GLY A 248 9.68 -13.28 -19.66
CA GLY A 248 8.65 -12.87 -18.72
C GLY A 248 7.25 -12.93 -19.32
N ASP A 249 7.08 -12.47 -20.55
CA ASP A 249 5.81 -12.51 -21.28
C ASP A 249 5.36 -13.93 -21.60
N TRP A 250 6.31 -14.80 -21.94
CA TRP A 250 6.04 -16.24 -22.14
C TRP A 250 5.57 -16.90 -20.84
N LEU A 251 6.22 -16.63 -19.70
CA LEU A 251 5.81 -17.14 -18.38
C LEU A 251 4.40 -16.66 -17.99
N VAL A 252 4.09 -15.38 -18.24
CA VAL A 252 2.74 -14.83 -17.98
C VAL A 252 1.69 -15.61 -18.76
N ARG A 253 1.92 -15.85 -20.06
CA ARG A 253 1.00 -16.60 -20.92
C ARG A 253 0.92 -18.08 -20.53
N LEU A 254 2.05 -18.73 -20.30
CA LEU A 254 2.13 -20.15 -19.91
C LEU A 254 1.29 -20.44 -18.65
N PHE A 255 1.43 -19.59 -17.63
CA PHE A 255 0.74 -19.76 -16.35
C PHE A 255 -0.59 -18.99 -16.26
N ARG A 256 -1.03 -18.34 -17.36
CA ARG A 256 -2.28 -17.54 -17.42
C ARG A 256 -2.41 -16.57 -16.26
N LEU A 257 -1.31 -15.87 -15.95
CA LEU A 257 -1.23 -15.04 -14.74
C LEU A 257 -2.15 -13.80 -14.77
N GLU A 258 -2.71 -13.42 -15.92
CA GLU A 258 -3.64 -12.30 -16.07
C GLU A 258 -4.97 -12.51 -15.32
N GLY A 259 -5.38 -13.75 -15.08
CA GLY A 259 -6.67 -14.08 -14.49
C GLY A 259 -7.87 -13.75 -15.39
N VAL A 260 -9.06 -14.16 -14.98
CA VAL A 260 -10.31 -13.99 -15.75
C VAL A 260 -11.35 -13.29 -14.88
N GLU A 261 -11.98 -12.23 -15.41
CA GLU A 261 -13.13 -11.59 -14.75
C GLU A 261 -14.36 -12.47 -14.87
N VAL A 262 -15.06 -12.64 -13.75
CA VAL A 262 -16.36 -13.27 -13.71
C VAL A 262 -17.40 -12.17 -13.81
N ARG A 263 -18.11 -12.11 -14.94
CA ARG A 263 -19.31 -11.26 -15.04
C ARG A 263 -20.34 -11.78 -14.04
N ARG A 264 -20.83 -10.89 -13.19
CA ARG A 264 -22.04 -11.14 -12.40
C ARG A 264 -23.27 -11.03 -13.27
#